data_fe4d972447a0497ab7a7a02f8abf9700
#
_entry.id   fe4d972447a0497ab7a7a02f8abf9700
#
_cell.length_a   1.000
_cell.length_b   1.000
_cell.length_c   1.000
_cell.angle_alpha   90.00
_cell.angle_beta   90.00
_cell.angle_gamma   90.00
#
_symmetry.space_group_name_H-M   'P 1'
#
loop_
_entity.id
_entity.type
_entity.pdbx_description
1 polymer ?
#
loop_
_entity_poly.entity_id
_entity_poly.type
_entity_poly.pdbx_seq_one_letter_code
_entity_poly.pdbx_strand_id
1 'polypeptide(L)'
;MKNEAFILLADDNRMDIELALDAFHEARLINRIETASSGREALDYLFGRGDYGDRKRYPLPNLILLDLKMPGIDGFDVLKQIKTAPLIKRIPVVILTSSREEGDRALSYDIGANSYLVKPVSFSGFIEVIKQIENYWLSLNVGPPLGVTSKPEAEND
;
A
#
# COMPACT_ATOMS: atom_id res chain seq x y z
N MET A 1 20.53 -6.66 -11.13
CA MET A 1 19.59 -7.34 -10.24
C MET A 1 18.36 -6.46 -10.04
N LYS A 2 17.21 -6.98 -10.40
CA LYS A 2 15.97 -6.28 -10.06
C LYS A 2 15.75 -6.42 -8.58
N ASN A 3 15.62 -5.29 -7.89
CA ASN A 3 15.16 -5.30 -6.51
C ASN A 3 13.73 -5.80 -6.50
N GLU A 4 13.48 -6.89 -5.80
CA GLU A 4 12.14 -7.40 -5.64
C GLU A 4 11.32 -6.37 -4.86
N ALA A 5 10.33 -5.81 -5.51
CA ALA A 5 9.40 -4.93 -4.83
C ALA A 5 8.39 -5.78 -4.05
N PHE A 6 8.14 -5.38 -2.83
CA PHE A 6 7.22 -6.04 -1.94
C PHE A 6 5.99 -5.16 -1.73
N ILE A 7 4.81 -5.74 -1.93
CA ILE A 7 3.53 -5.02 -1.86
C ILE A 7 2.68 -5.62 -0.76
N LEU A 8 2.10 -4.76 0.07
CA LEU A 8 1.04 -5.13 1.00
C LEU A 8 -0.30 -4.67 0.42
N LEU A 9 -1.22 -5.60 0.20
CA LEU A 9 -2.57 -5.32 -0.28
C LEU A 9 -3.55 -5.50 0.88
N ALA A 10 -4.20 -4.43 1.30
CA ALA A 10 -5.19 -4.43 2.37
C ALA A 10 -6.59 -4.21 1.79
N ASP A 11 -7.43 -5.23 1.86
CA ASP A 11 -8.79 -5.24 1.34
C ASP A 11 -9.57 -6.33 2.06
N ASP A 12 -10.81 -6.07 2.43
CA ASP A 12 -11.66 -7.06 3.09
C ASP A 12 -12.46 -7.93 2.10
N ASN A 13 -12.52 -7.52 0.84
CA ASN A 13 -13.26 -8.25 -0.18
C ASN A 13 -12.37 -9.32 -0.79
N ARG A 14 -12.66 -10.58 -0.45
CA ARG A 14 -11.88 -11.73 -0.90
C ARG A 14 -11.84 -11.84 -2.42
N MET A 15 -12.93 -11.56 -3.11
CA MET A 15 -12.97 -11.60 -4.57
C MET A 15 -12.06 -10.55 -5.19
N ASP A 16 -12.03 -9.36 -4.61
CA ASP A 16 -11.14 -8.29 -5.07
C ASP A 16 -9.67 -8.62 -4.81
N ILE A 17 -9.37 -9.25 -3.68
CA ILE A 17 -8.01 -9.74 -3.38
C ILE A 17 -7.57 -10.76 -4.43
N GLU A 18 -8.41 -11.76 -4.72
CA GLU A 18 -8.11 -12.79 -5.72
C GLU A 18 -7.93 -12.18 -7.11
N LEU A 19 -8.79 -11.22 -7.47
CA LEU A 19 -8.69 -10.51 -8.74
C LEU A 19 -7.37 -9.73 -8.84
N ALA A 20 -6.98 -9.06 -7.77
CA ALA A 20 -5.71 -8.32 -7.73
C ALA A 20 -4.52 -9.27 -7.86
N LEU A 21 -4.53 -10.39 -7.14
CA LEU A 21 -3.44 -11.38 -7.22
C LEU A 21 -3.34 -11.96 -8.62
N ASP A 22 -4.46 -12.29 -9.26
CA ASP A 22 -4.50 -12.79 -10.62
C ASP A 22 -3.97 -11.74 -11.60
N ALA A 23 -4.34 -10.47 -11.41
CA ALA A 23 -3.87 -9.38 -12.26
C ALA A 23 -2.35 -9.16 -12.12
N PHE A 24 -1.81 -9.23 -10.91
CA PHE A 24 -0.38 -9.16 -10.69
C PHE A 24 0.36 -10.33 -11.35
N HIS A 25 -0.21 -11.52 -11.25
CA HIS A 25 0.35 -12.71 -11.90
C HIS A 25 0.33 -12.58 -13.42
N GLU A 26 -0.79 -12.14 -13.99
CA GLU A 26 -0.93 -11.94 -15.44
C GLU A 26 0.01 -10.85 -15.97
N ALA A 27 0.24 -9.80 -15.19
CA ALA A 27 1.18 -8.75 -15.53
C ALA A 27 2.66 -9.21 -15.42
N ARG A 28 2.89 -10.42 -14.96
CA ARG A 28 4.23 -11.03 -14.77
C ARG A 28 5.13 -10.24 -13.85
N LEU A 29 4.56 -9.68 -12.80
CA LEU A 29 5.33 -8.99 -11.77
C LEU A 29 6.05 -10.01 -10.91
N ILE A 30 7.38 -9.90 -10.86
CA ILE A 30 8.21 -10.72 -9.99
C ILE A 30 8.27 -10.00 -8.62
N ASN A 31 7.11 -9.83 -7.99
CA ASN A 31 7.03 -9.14 -6.73
C ASN A 31 6.37 -10.02 -5.69
N ARG A 32 6.82 -9.88 -4.48
CA ARG A 32 6.17 -10.51 -3.34
C ARG A 32 4.95 -9.68 -2.98
N ILE A 33 3.80 -10.33 -2.83
CA ILE A 33 2.56 -9.70 -2.41
C ILE A 33 2.08 -10.40 -1.16
N GLU A 34 1.90 -9.62 -0.10
CA GLU A 34 1.23 -10.06 1.10
C GLU A 34 -0.14 -9.40 1.15
N THR A 35 -1.13 -10.13 1.65
CA THR A 35 -2.49 -9.64 1.76
C THR A 35 -2.90 -9.51 3.21
N ALA A 36 -3.68 -8.47 3.49
CA ALA A 36 -4.33 -8.26 4.77
C ALA A 36 -5.83 -8.12 4.51
N SER A 37 -6.64 -8.91 5.19
CA SER A 37 -8.08 -8.94 4.97
C SER A 37 -8.86 -7.97 5.86
N SER A 38 -8.16 -7.20 6.67
CA SER A 38 -8.75 -6.17 7.53
C SER A 38 -7.76 -5.06 7.80
N GLY A 39 -8.25 -3.92 8.26
CA GLY A 39 -7.39 -2.82 8.68
C GLY A 39 -6.50 -3.20 9.86
N ARG A 40 -7.03 -3.99 10.78
CA ARG A 40 -6.28 -4.48 11.93
C ARG A 40 -5.10 -5.35 11.51
N GLU A 41 -5.34 -6.29 10.60
CA GLU A 41 -4.28 -7.16 10.10
C GLU A 41 -3.20 -6.36 9.38
N ALA A 42 -3.59 -5.37 8.57
CA ALA A 42 -2.65 -4.49 7.90
C ALA A 42 -1.77 -3.73 8.89
N LEU A 43 -2.37 -3.18 9.94
CA LEU A 43 -1.64 -2.44 10.98
C LEU A 43 -0.73 -3.37 11.79
N ASP A 44 -1.22 -4.56 12.13
CA ASP A 44 -0.39 -5.55 12.84
C ASP A 44 0.84 -5.93 12.03
N TYR A 45 0.67 -6.13 10.72
CA TYR A 45 1.79 -6.37 9.82
C TYR A 45 2.78 -5.21 9.83
N LEU A 46 2.29 -4.00 9.60
CA LEU A 46 3.15 -2.82 9.46
C LEU A 46 3.88 -2.45 10.75
N PHE A 47 3.24 -2.64 11.90
CA PHE A 47 3.82 -2.34 13.20
C PHE A 47 4.55 -3.52 13.83
N GLY A 48 4.60 -4.67 13.16
CA GLY A 48 5.30 -5.86 13.66
C GLY A 48 4.69 -6.44 14.91
N ARG A 49 3.36 -6.43 15.03
CA ARG A 49 2.64 -6.94 16.20
C ARG A 49 2.33 -8.43 16.04
N GLY A 50 2.28 -9.14 17.17
CA GLY A 50 1.92 -10.56 17.18
C GLY A 50 2.83 -11.40 16.28
N ASP A 51 2.23 -12.16 15.39
CA ASP A 51 2.95 -13.07 14.49
C ASP A 51 3.89 -12.34 13.51
N TYR A 52 3.75 -11.03 13.34
CA TYR A 52 4.53 -10.24 12.38
C TYR A 52 5.80 -9.61 13.00
N GLY A 53 6.21 -10.08 14.19
CA GLY A 53 7.37 -9.51 14.88
C GLY A 53 8.71 -9.78 14.20
N ASP A 54 8.83 -10.88 13.45
CA ASP A 54 10.06 -11.23 12.75
C ASP A 54 10.16 -10.48 11.42
N ARG A 55 10.98 -9.43 11.39
CA ARG A 55 11.13 -8.57 10.22
C ARG A 55 11.93 -9.21 9.08
N LYS A 56 12.62 -10.30 9.32
CA LYS A 56 13.25 -11.08 8.25
C LYS A 56 12.21 -11.86 7.48
N ARG A 57 11.23 -12.41 8.17
CA ARG A 57 10.12 -13.13 7.56
C ARG A 57 9.04 -12.19 7.03
N TYR A 58 8.79 -11.09 7.74
CA TYR A 58 7.75 -10.10 7.43
C TYR A 58 8.37 -8.71 7.30
N PRO A 59 9.11 -8.46 6.20
CA PRO A 59 9.74 -7.15 6.00
C PRO A 59 8.71 -6.06 5.71
N LEU A 60 9.12 -4.81 5.89
CA LEU A 60 8.27 -3.67 5.50
C LEU A 60 8.06 -3.65 3.99
N PRO A 61 6.83 -3.39 3.53
CA PRO A 61 6.57 -3.31 2.10
C PRO A 61 7.13 -2.04 1.48
N ASN A 62 7.38 -2.09 0.17
CA ASN A 62 7.78 -0.93 -0.62
C ASN A 62 6.58 -0.10 -1.07
N LEU A 63 5.40 -0.71 -1.08
CA LEU A 63 4.16 -0.08 -1.52
C LEU A 63 2.98 -0.70 -0.77
N ILE A 64 2.03 0.12 -0.37
CA ILE A 64 0.79 -0.34 0.25
C ILE A 64 -0.36 0.01 -0.70
N LEU A 65 -1.15 -0.99 -1.07
CA LEU A 65 -2.42 -0.82 -1.75
C LEU A 65 -3.52 -0.97 -0.70
N LEU A 66 -4.34 0.05 -0.52
CA LEU A 66 -5.26 0.13 0.61
C LEU A 66 -6.67 0.47 0.13
N ASP A 67 -7.64 -0.37 0.48
CA ASP A 67 -9.05 -0.05 0.29
C ASP A 67 -9.56 0.82 1.46
N LEU A 68 -10.48 1.72 1.16
CA LEU A 68 -11.09 2.62 2.17
C LEU A 68 -12.21 1.95 2.94
N LYS A 69 -12.99 1.10 2.30
CA LYS A 69 -14.21 0.56 2.88
C LYS A 69 -13.97 -0.82 3.48
N MET A 70 -13.50 -0.84 4.70
CA MET A 70 -13.29 -2.08 5.46
C MET A 70 -14.07 -2.01 6.78
N PRO A 71 -14.69 -3.12 7.22
CA PRO A 71 -15.38 -3.14 8.52
C PRO A 71 -14.38 -3.06 9.67
N GLY A 72 -14.83 -2.56 10.81
CA GLY A 72 -13.96 -2.34 11.96
C GLY A 72 -13.10 -1.10 11.77
N ILE A 73 -11.79 -1.27 11.71
CA ILE A 73 -10.86 -0.17 11.39
C ILE A 73 -10.90 0.05 9.88
N ASP A 74 -11.43 1.19 9.46
CA ASP A 74 -11.55 1.50 8.03
C ASP A 74 -10.23 1.99 7.41
N GLY A 75 -10.22 2.14 6.10
CA GLY A 75 -9.01 2.53 5.37
C GLY A 75 -8.50 3.92 5.73
N PHE A 76 -9.38 4.87 6.09
CA PHE A 76 -8.95 6.19 6.52
C PHE A 76 -8.17 6.13 7.83
N ASP A 77 -8.64 5.31 8.79
CA ASP A 77 -7.96 5.12 10.07
C ASP A 77 -6.61 4.43 9.88
N VAL A 78 -6.55 3.42 9.00
CA VAL A 78 -5.29 2.75 8.65
C VAL A 78 -4.32 3.74 8.04
N LEU A 79 -4.75 4.54 7.07
CA LEU A 79 -3.92 5.54 6.41
C LEU A 79 -3.38 6.57 7.41
N LYS A 80 -4.23 7.04 8.31
CA LYS A 80 -3.84 8.00 9.34
C LYS A 80 -2.75 7.44 10.26
N GLN A 81 -2.91 6.20 10.70
CA GLN A 81 -1.91 5.56 11.56
C GLN A 81 -0.59 5.32 10.82
N ILE A 82 -0.64 4.95 9.54
CA ILE A 82 0.55 4.82 8.71
C ILE A 82 1.28 6.16 8.59
N LYS A 83 0.57 7.22 8.25
CA LYS A 83 1.17 8.52 7.92
C LYS A 83 1.61 9.32 9.14
N THR A 84 1.25 8.89 10.34
CA THR A 84 1.73 9.50 11.59
C THR A 84 2.83 8.68 12.28
N ALA A 85 3.13 7.48 11.79
CA ALA A 85 4.15 6.61 12.38
C ALA A 85 5.54 6.91 11.80
N PRO A 86 6.56 7.15 12.64
CA PRO A 86 7.93 7.33 12.14
C PRO A 86 8.39 6.14 11.32
N LEU A 87 9.14 6.37 10.26
CA LEU A 87 9.65 5.40 9.29
C LEU A 87 8.56 4.76 8.41
N ILE A 88 7.47 4.32 8.97
CA ILE A 88 6.36 3.70 8.22
C ILE A 88 5.68 4.73 7.33
N LYS A 89 5.58 5.98 7.77
CA LYS A 89 4.99 7.08 6.96
C LYS A 89 5.67 7.30 5.61
N ARG A 90 6.89 6.81 5.44
CA ARG A 90 7.65 6.94 4.19
C ARG A 90 7.14 6.00 3.11
N ILE A 91 6.47 4.91 3.49
CA ILE A 91 6.00 3.92 2.53
C ILE A 91 4.87 4.55 1.71
N PRO A 92 4.99 4.57 0.37
CA PRO A 92 3.91 5.07 -0.48
C PRO A 92 2.63 4.29 -0.25
N VAL A 93 1.51 5.00 -0.15
CA VAL A 93 0.18 4.39 -0.05
C VAL A 93 -0.64 4.80 -1.25
N VAL A 94 -1.08 3.82 -2.01
CA VAL A 94 -2.00 3.99 -3.12
C VAL A 94 -3.36 3.47 -2.66
N ILE A 95 -4.35 4.34 -2.67
CA ILE A 95 -5.72 3.94 -2.38
C ILE A 95 -6.26 3.22 -3.63
N LEU A 96 -6.79 2.03 -3.43
CA LEU A 96 -7.42 1.25 -4.50
C LEU A 96 -8.81 0.83 -4.01
N THR A 97 -9.82 1.59 -4.41
CA THR A 97 -11.16 1.49 -3.84
C THR A 97 -12.25 1.63 -4.92
N SER A 98 -13.43 1.08 -4.64
CA SER A 98 -14.59 1.29 -5.50
C SER A 98 -15.24 2.66 -5.32
N SER A 99 -14.86 3.43 -4.30
CA SER A 99 -15.44 4.74 -4.05
C SER A 99 -15.02 5.77 -5.10
N ARG A 100 -16.02 6.47 -5.65
CA ARG A 100 -15.86 7.59 -6.59
C ARG A 100 -16.18 8.93 -5.96
N GLU A 101 -16.43 8.95 -4.65
CA GLU A 101 -16.82 10.17 -3.93
C GLU A 101 -15.64 11.14 -3.81
N GLU A 102 -15.88 12.39 -4.20
CA GLU A 102 -14.85 13.44 -4.12
C GLU A 102 -14.40 13.69 -2.69
N GLY A 103 -15.31 13.60 -1.72
CA GLY A 103 -14.99 13.74 -0.30
C GLY A 103 -14.02 12.68 0.19
N ASP A 104 -14.21 11.43 -0.22
CA ASP A 104 -13.31 10.33 0.12
C ASP A 104 -11.93 10.55 -0.49
N ARG A 105 -11.88 11.01 -1.73
CA ARG A 105 -10.62 11.31 -2.42
C ARG A 105 -9.89 12.48 -1.73
N ALA A 106 -10.61 13.56 -1.45
CA ALA A 106 -10.04 14.72 -0.77
C ALA A 106 -9.47 14.36 0.61
N LEU A 107 -10.23 13.62 1.40
CA LEU A 107 -9.80 13.18 2.73
C LEU A 107 -8.56 12.29 2.64
N SER A 108 -8.52 11.36 1.67
CA SER A 108 -7.36 10.48 1.46
C SER A 108 -6.08 11.28 1.22
N TYR A 109 -6.12 12.27 0.35
CA TYR A 109 -4.95 13.12 0.08
C TYR A 109 -4.59 14.00 1.27
N ASP A 110 -5.59 14.52 1.98
CA ASP A 110 -5.34 15.34 3.19
C ASP A 110 -4.64 14.55 4.28
N ILE A 111 -4.97 13.28 4.45
CA ILE A 111 -4.29 12.41 5.40
C ILE A 111 -2.87 12.07 4.94
N GLY A 112 -2.64 11.95 3.64
CA GLY A 112 -1.31 11.71 3.10
C GLY A 112 -1.19 10.57 2.09
N ALA A 113 -2.30 10.17 1.44
CA ALA A 113 -2.22 9.20 0.36
C ALA A 113 -1.38 9.75 -0.80
N ASN A 114 -0.62 8.86 -1.43
CA ASN A 114 0.23 9.22 -2.56
C ASN A 114 -0.52 9.19 -3.89
N SER A 115 -1.50 8.30 -4.01
CA SER A 115 -2.35 8.17 -5.20
C SER A 115 -3.70 7.61 -4.82
N TYR A 116 -4.68 7.84 -5.68
CA TYR A 116 -6.05 7.36 -5.51
C TYR A 116 -6.52 6.74 -6.81
N LEU A 117 -6.81 5.45 -6.79
CA LEU A 117 -7.27 4.70 -7.96
C LEU A 117 -8.63 4.08 -7.67
N VAL A 118 -9.54 4.21 -8.62
CA VAL A 118 -10.87 3.59 -8.52
C VAL A 118 -10.79 2.19 -9.12
N LYS A 119 -11.28 1.19 -8.39
CA LYS A 119 -11.31 -0.18 -8.86
C LYS A 119 -12.12 -0.30 -10.14
N PRO A 120 -11.55 -0.85 -11.23
CA PRO A 120 -12.30 -1.11 -12.46
C PRO A 120 -13.28 -2.26 -12.25
N VAL A 121 -14.32 -2.30 -13.08
CA VAL A 121 -15.34 -3.33 -13.05
C VAL A 121 -14.86 -4.61 -13.77
N SER A 122 -13.96 -4.49 -14.76
CA SER A 122 -13.48 -5.60 -15.57
C SER A 122 -12.10 -6.08 -15.15
N PHE A 123 -11.83 -7.36 -15.39
CA PHE A 123 -10.51 -7.96 -15.16
C PHE A 123 -9.42 -7.30 -16.01
N SER A 124 -9.72 -7.06 -17.30
CA SER A 124 -8.77 -6.40 -18.20
C SER A 124 -8.43 -4.98 -17.74
N GLY A 125 -9.40 -4.22 -17.26
CA GLY A 125 -9.17 -2.90 -16.68
C GLY A 125 -8.30 -2.97 -15.42
N PHE A 126 -8.51 -4.00 -14.61
CA PHE A 126 -7.71 -4.22 -13.40
C PHE A 126 -6.24 -4.51 -13.75
N ILE A 127 -6.00 -5.34 -14.77
CA ILE A 127 -4.64 -5.62 -15.27
C ILE A 127 -3.96 -4.33 -15.71
N GLU A 128 -4.66 -3.45 -16.42
CA GLU A 128 -4.10 -2.16 -16.84
C GLU A 128 -3.70 -1.27 -15.66
N VAL A 129 -4.52 -1.21 -14.62
CA VAL A 129 -4.19 -0.48 -13.38
C VAL A 129 -2.93 -1.06 -12.74
N ILE A 130 -2.84 -2.37 -12.63
CA ILE A 130 -1.69 -3.05 -12.04
C ILE A 130 -0.41 -2.76 -12.84
N LYS A 131 -0.50 -2.79 -14.17
CA LYS A 131 0.66 -2.44 -15.03
C LYS A 131 1.13 -1.00 -14.82
N GLN A 132 0.21 -0.06 -14.63
CA GLN A 132 0.54 1.34 -14.35
C GLN A 132 1.22 1.48 -12.98
N ILE A 133 0.75 0.77 -11.98
CA ILE A 133 1.38 0.72 -10.66
C ILE A 133 2.80 0.19 -10.77
N GLU A 134 2.99 -0.92 -11.49
CA GLU A 134 4.31 -1.50 -11.73
C GLU A 134 5.23 -0.50 -12.39
N ASN A 135 4.76 0.09 -13.49
CA ASN A 135 5.59 0.97 -14.30
C ASN A 135 6.06 2.21 -13.53
N TYR A 136 5.20 2.79 -12.73
CA TYR A 136 5.56 4.01 -11.99
C TYR A 136 6.23 3.69 -10.65
N TRP A 137 5.51 2.97 -9.77
CA TRP A 137 5.95 2.81 -8.38
C TRP A 137 7.06 1.79 -8.19
N LEU A 138 7.11 0.78 -9.04
CA LEU A 138 8.05 -0.33 -8.89
C LEU A 138 9.23 -0.26 -9.84
N SER A 139 9.15 0.49 -10.94
CA SER A 139 10.20 0.57 -11.95
C SER A 139 10.83 1.95 -12.09
N LEU A 140 10.01 3.01 -12.11
CA LEU A 140 10.49 4.38 -12.36
C LEU A 140 10.76 5.17 -11.10
N ASN A 141 9.93 4.99 -10.07
CA ASN A 141 10.06 5.75 -8.84
C ASN A 141 11.23 5.23 -8.00
N VAL A 142 12.04 6.15 -7.46
CA VAL A 142 13.06 5.80 -6.47
C VAL A 142 12.39 5.93 -5.11
N GLY A 143 12.12 4.77 -4.49
CA GLY A 143 11.42 4.73 -3.21
C GLY A 143 12.25 5.26 -2.04
N PRO A 144 11.60 5.53 -0.91
CA PRO A 144 12.30 5.97 0.29
C PRO A 144 13.15 4.83 0.89
N PRO A 145 14.25 5.15 1.55
CA PRO A 145 15.01 4.14 2.28
C PRO A 145 14.24 3.71 3.52
N LEU A 146 13.91 2.43 3.61
CA LEU A 146 13.17 1.88 4.75
C LEU A 146 14.14 1.54 5.89
N GLY A 147 13.76 1.88 7.11
CA GLY A 147 14.56 1.59 8.31
C GLY A 147 15.77 2.49 8.50
N VAL A 148 15.96 3.50 7.66
CA VAL A 148 17.08 4.44 7.74
C VAL A 148 16.58 5.77 8.31
N THR A 149 17.27 6.30 9.32
CA THR A 149 16.90 7.59 9.89
C THR A 149 17.22 8.74 8.97
N SER A 150 16.48 9.83 9.10
CA SER A 150 16.73 11.03 8.32
C SER A 150 18.07 11.65 8.65
N LYS A 151 18.67 12.30 7.67
CA LYS A 151 19.80 13.19 7.90
C LYS A 151 19.32 14.33 8.80
N PRO A 152 20.08 14.74 9.84
CA PRO A 152 19.69 15.88 10.66
C PRO A 152 19.50 17.13 9.81
N GLU A 153 18.48 17.94 10.12
CA GLU A 153 18.32 19.23 9.47
C GLU A 153 19.51 20.12 9.80
N ALA A 154 19.96 20.89 8.80
CA ALA A 154 21.02 21.85 9.04
C ALA A 154 20.52 22.91 10.04
N GLU A 155 21.30 23.17 11.11
CA GLU A 155 21.02 24.26 12.04
C GLU A 155 21.08 25.58 11.25
N ASN A 156 19.98 26.32 11.28
CA ASN A 156 19.97 27.67 10.76
C ASN A 156 20.60 28.57 11.81
N ASP A 157 21.78 29.04 11.51
CA ASP A 157 22.41 30.06 12.33
C ASP A 157 21.72 31.44 12.14
#